data_985b41c1621440021ceb8432a2829a8f
#
_entry.id   985b41c1621440021ceb8432a2829a8f
#
_cell.length_a   1.000
_cell.length_b   1.000
_cell.length_c   1.000
_cell.angle_alpha   90.00
_cell.angle_beta   90.00
_cell.angle_gamma   90.00
#
_symmetry.space_group_name_H-M   'P 1'
#
loop_
_entity.id
_entity.type
_entity.pdbx_description
1 polymer ?
#
loop_
_entity_poly.entity_id
_entity_poly.type
_entity_poly.pdbx_seq_one_letter_code
_entity_poly.pdbx_strand_id
1 'polypeptide(L)'
;MTTKDYFLRVRAAEREIRLLDAKKRHYEDMGFSITTKLTGMPGSGQRGVSKVETAAIGMADILSDLKHQYERYSKIVKEAENLISRIPQGKYRQLLTLRYLVGMSWSSISDEMGYKDRNSVYRAHGYALLEAKKVKYGKEN
;
A
#
# COMPACT_ATOMS: atom_id res chain seq x y z
N MET A 1 -16.72 -11.24 -3.63
CA MET A 1 -15.55 -10.41 -4.00
C MET A 1 -15.18 -10.66 -5.44
N THR A 2 -15.13 -9.66 -6.28
CA THR A 2 -14.68 -9.79 -7.66
C THR A 2 -13.15 -9.96 -7.71
N THR A 3 -12.65 -10.41 -8.85
CA THR A 3 -11.19 -10.52 -9.06
C THR A 3 -10.54 -9.14 -8.98
N LYS A 4 -11.21 -8.12 -9.50
CA LYS A 4 -10.74 -6.73 -9.37
C LYS A 4 -10.64 -6.30 -7.92
N ASP A 5 -11.66 -6.58 -7.11
CA ASP A 5 -11.65 -6.26 -5.68
C ASP A 5 -10.52 -6.97 -4.95
N TYR A 6 -10.25 -8.22 -5.34
CA TYR A 6 -9.13 -8.98 -4.79
C TYR A 6 -7.80 -8.25 -5.00
N PHE A 7 -7.55 -7.76 -6.20
CA PHE A 7 -6.34 -6.99 -6.47
C PHE A 7 -6.36 -5.60 -5.84
N LEU A 8 -7.52 -4.97 -5.75
CA LEU A 8 -7.65 -3.65 -5.09
C LEU A 8 -7.29 -3.72 -3.60
N ARG A 9 -7.38 -4.89 -2.96
CA ARG A 9 -6.93 -5.06 -1.57
C ARG A 9 -5.46 -4.70 -1.39
N VAL A 10 -4.62 -4.98 -2.40
CA VAL A 10 -3.19 -4.63 -2.36
C VAL A 10 -3.04 -3.12 -2.26
N ARG A 11 -3.76 -2.39 -3.10
CA ARG A 11 -3.70 -0.92 -3.11
C ARG A 11 -4.26 -0.32 -1.82
N ALA A 12 -5.33 -0.88 -1.31
CA ALA A 12 -5.93 -0.44 -0.04
C ALA A 12 -4.97 -0.66 1.13
N ALA A 13 -4.32 -1.81 1.21
CA ALA A 13 -3.35 -2.11 2.27
C ALA A 13 -2.13 -1.19 2.20
N GLU A 14 -1.66 -0.88 1.00
CA GLU A 14 -0.56 0.08 0.83
C GLU A 14 -0.94 1.49 1.27
N ARG A 15 -2.16 1.93 0.96
CA ARG A 15 -2.66 3.24 1.43
C ARG A 15 -2.70 3.33 2.94
N GLU A 16 -3.12 2.26 3.63
CA GLU A 16 -3.13 2.21 5.10
C GLU A 16 -1.72 2.37 5.67
N ILE A 17 -0.74 1.70 5.07
CA ILE A 17 0.66 1.82 5.48
C ILE A 17 1.16 3.26 5.29
N ARG A 18 0.86 3.88 4.15
CA ARG A 18 1.25 5.27 3.88
C ARG A 18 0.64 6.24 4.88
N LEU A 19 -0.62 6.01 5.26
CA LEU A 19 -1.31 6.83 6.26
C LEU A 19 -0.64 6.70 7.63
N LEU A 20 -0.31 5.48 8.04
CA LEU A 20 0.38 5.24 9.30
C LEU A 20 1.80 5.81 9.29
N ASP A 21 2.52 5.72 8.17
CA ASP A 21 3.83 6.36 8.02
C ASP A 21 3.73 7.88 8.16
N ALA A 22 2.70 8.50 7.61
CA ALA A 22 2.45 9.93 7.76
C ALA A 22 2.20 10.30 9.22
N LYS A 23 1.40 9.51 9.93
CA LYS A 23 1.16 9.69 11.36
C LYS A 23 2.45 9.52 12.18
N LYS A 24 3.24 8.51 11.83
CA LYS A 24 4.55 8.28 12.47
C LYS A 24 5.45 9.51 12.34
N ARG A 25 5.57 10.07 11.15
CA ARG A 25 6.37 11.29 10.92
C ARG A 25 5.84 12.46 11.75
N HIS A 26 4.53 12.60 11.84
CA HIS A 26 3.91 13.65 12.66
C HIS A 26 4.34 13.52 14.14
N TYR A 27 4.31 12.32 14.70
CA TYR A 27 4.74 12.09 16.08
C TYR A 27 6.25 12.24 16.27
N GLU A 28 7.05 11.85 15.29
CA GLU A 28 8.50 12.08 15.30
C GLU A 28 8.81 13.58 15.33
N ASP A 29 8.18 14.35 14.46
CA ASP A 29 8.37 15.80 14.39
C ASP A 29 7.90 16.49 15.68
N MET A 30 6.77 16.06 16.22
CA MET A 30 6.24 16.57 17.49
C MET A 30 7.19 16.28 18.63
N GLY A 31 7.71 15.06 18.74
CA GLY A 31 8.65 14.66 19.78
C GLY A 31 9.96 15.42 19.67
N PHE A 32 10.49 15.59 18.47
CA PHE A 32 11.71 16.37 18.22
C PHE A 32 11.52 17.84 18.58
N SER A 33 10.42 18.44 18.17
CA SER A 33 10.08 19.83 18.46
C SER A 33 9.98 20.10 19.96
N ILE A 34 9.33 19.20 20.69
CA ILE A 34 9.19 19.31 22.15
C ILE A 34 10.54 19.17 22.84
N THR A 35 11.35 18.20 22.42
CA THR A 35 12.69 17.99 22.98
C THR A 35 13.58 19.21 22.77
N THR A 36 13.52 19.81 21.59
CA THR A 36 14.26 21.04 21.28
C THR A 36 13.81 22.20 22.16
N LYS A 37 12.51 22.34 22.43
CA LYS A 37 11.97 23.38 23.32
C LYS A 37 12.36 23.14 24.78
N LEU A 38 12.41 21.89 25.23
CA LEU A 38 12.80 21.55 26.61
C LEU A 38 14.25 21.85 26.91
N THR A 39 15.15 21.67 25.95
CA THR A 39 16.57 21.97 26.11
C THR A 39 16.88 23.48 26.12
N GLY A 40 15.95 24.30 25.66
CA GLY A 40 16.11 25.75 25.55
C GLY A 40 15.41 26.60 26.62
N MET A 41 14.55 26.05 27.48
CA MET A 41 13.76 26.81 28.45
C MET A 41 13.71 26.19 29.84
N PRO A 42 14.45 26.72 30.84
CA PRO A 42 14.28 26.32 32.22
C PRO A 42 12.92 26.83 32.74
N GLY A 43 12.05 25.92 33.23
CA GLY A 43 10.80 26.27 33.91
C GLY A 43 9.51 25.71 33.34
N SER A 44 9.51 25.12 32.14
CA SER A 44 8.32 24.49 31.55
C SER A 44 8.32 22.97 31.59
N GLY A 45 9.08 22.38 32.51
CA GLY A 45 9.40 20.94 32.53
C GLY A 45 8.22 20.00 32.65
N GLN A 46 7.15 20.37 33.39
CA GLN A 46 6.01 19.46 33.61
C GLN A 46 5.12 19.31 32.38
N ARG A 47 4.83 20.39 31.66
CA ARG A 47 4.02 20.34 30.42
C ARG A 47 4.78 19.65 29.30
N GLY A 48 6.08 19.87 29.19
CA GLY A 48 6.93 19.25 28.19
C GLY A 48 7.06 17.75 28.39
N VAL A 49 7.22 17.28 29.62
CA VAL A 49 7.30 15.86 29.96
C VAL A 49 5.99 15.16 29.61
N SER A 50 4.84 15.73 29.95
CA SER A 50 3.52 15.15 29.62
C SER A 50 3.30 15.06 28.10
N LYS A 51 3.72 16.05 27.33
CA LYS A 51 3.64 16.02 25.86
C LYS A 51 4.60 15.01 25.26
N VAL A 52 5.81 14.89 25.80
CA VAL A 52 6.79 13.87 25.37
C VAL A 52 6.26 12.47 25.65
N GLU A 53 5.66 12.25 26.83
CA GLU A 53 5.04 10.97 27.16
C GLU A 53 3.88 10.64 26.21
N THR A 54 3.01 11.62 25.91
CA THR A 54 1.91 11.46 24.98
C THR A 54 2.42 11.12 23.57
N ALA A 55 3.46 11.81 23.10
CA ALA A 55 4.09 11.53 21.81
C ALA A 55 4.72 10.13 21.79
N ALA A 56 5.37 9.71 22.88
CA ALA A 56 5.98 8.39 22.99
C ALA A 56 4.93 7.28 22.96
N ILE A 57 3.81 7.45 23.66
CA ILE A 57 2.70 6.49 23.67
C ILE A 57 2.07 6.40 22.28
N GLY A 58 1.81 7.55 21.65
CA GLY A 58 1.28 7.60 20.28
C GLY A 58 2.20 6.95 19.28
N MET A 59 3.52 7.16 19.41
CA MET A 59 4.52 6.52 18.56
C MET A 59 4.52 5.00 18.76
N ALA A 60 4.47 4.51 19.99
CA ALA A 60 4.43 3.08 20.27
C ALA A 60 3.20 2.41 19.66
N ASP A 61 2.03 3.06 19.75
CA ASP A 61 0.79 2.57 19.16
C ASP A 61 0.91 2.50 17.63
N ILE A 62 1.45 3.53 16.99
CA ILE A 62 1.62 3.57 15.55
C ILE A 62 2.62 2.52 15.07
N LEU A 63 3.73 2.32 15.78
CA LEU A 63 4.69 1.27 15.43
C LEU A 63 4.08 -0.12 15.50
N SER A 64 3.24 -0.37 16.52
CA SER A 64 2.48 -1.61 16.62
C SER A 64 1.51 -1.78 15.45
N ASP A 65 0.74 -0.75 15.12
CA ASP A 65 -0.20 -0.75 13.99
C ASP A 65 0.53 -0.96 12.66
N LEU A 66 1.67 -0.31 12.46
CA LEU A 66 2.50 -0.49 11.26
C LEU A 66 2.97 -1.93 11.12
N LYS A 67 3.44 -2.53 12.20
CA LYS A 67 3.87 -3.94 12.19
C LYS A 67 2.75 -4.85 11.70
N HIS A 68 1.54 -4.70 12.25
CA HIS A 68 0.38 -5.49 11.84
C HIS A 68 -0.02 -5.22 10.39
N GLN A 69 0.03 -3.97 9.95
CA GLN A 69 -0.31 -3.63 8.57
C GLN A 69 0.73 -4.15 7.57
N TYR A 70 2.02 -4.12 7.92
CA TYR A 70 3.05 -4.71 7.05
C TYR A 70 2.90 -6.23 6.94
N GLU A 71 2.57 -6.92 8.04
CA GLU A 71 2.31 -8.36 8.01
C GLU A 71 1.11 -8.68 7.10
N ARG A 72 0.03 -7.92 7.25
CA ARG A 72 -1.16 -8.05 6.41
C ARG A 72 -0.85 -7.75 4.94
N TYR A 73 -0.15 -6.66 4.68
CA TYR A 73 0.25 -6.26 3.33
C TYR A 73 1.10 -7.35 2.66
N SER A 74 2.11 -7.85 3.36
CA SER A 74 2.98 -8.90 2.85
C SER A 74 2.19 -10.14 2.44
N LYS A 75 1.23 -10.56 3.26
CA LYS A 75 0.37 -11.70 2.96
C LYS A 75 -0.49 -11.45 1.71
N ILE A 76 -1.12 -10.28 1.63
CA ILE A 76 -1.98 -9.90 0.49
C ILE A 76 -1.16 -9.83 -0.80
N VAL A 77 0.04 -9.25 -0.74
CA VAL A 77 0.95 -9.16 -1.91
C VAL A 77 1.36 -10.56 -2.37
N LYS A 78 1.75 -11.43 -1.46
CA LYS A 78 2.17 -12.80 -1.81
C LYS A 78 1.03 -13.58 -2.45
N GLU A 79 -0.19 -13.44 -1.94
CA GLU A 79 -1.37 -14.07 -2.54
C GLU A 79 -1.61 -13.54 -3.96
N ALA A 80 -1.52 -12.23 -4.16
CA ALA A 80 -1.69 -11.61 -5.47
C ALA A 80 -0.58 -12.03 -6.44
N GLU A 81 0.68 -12.02 -6.01
CA GLU A 81 1.81 -12.48 -6.81
C GLU A 81 1.64 -13.94 -7.24
N ASN A 82 1.22 -14.79 -6.32
CA ASN A 82 0.96 -16.20 -6.61
C ASN A 82 -0.12 -16.36 -7.68
N LEU A 83 -1.22 -15.63 -7.53
CA LEU A 83 -2.31 -15.67 -8.52
C LEU A 83 -1.83 -15.21 -9.89
N ILE A 84 -1.13 -14.08 -9.96
CA ILE A 84 -0.60 -13.53 -11.20
C ILE A 84 0.38 -14.51 -11.87
N SER A 85 1.25 -15.14 -11.08
CA SER A 85 2.28 -16.06 -11.61
C SER A 85 1.67 -17.27 -12.35
N ARG A 86 0.43 -17.62 -12.04
CA ARG A 86 -0.28 -18.73 -12.65
C ARG A 86 -1.01 -18.37 -13.95
N ILE A 87 -1.06 -17.09 -14.30
CA ILE A 87 -1.68 -16.65 -15.56
C ILE A 87 -0.74 -16.99 -16.71
N PRO A 88 -1.22 -17.71 -17.76
CA PRO A 88 -0.34 -18.14 -18.86
C PRO A 88 0.25 -17.00 -19.68
N GLN A 89 -0.53 -15.95 -19.92
CA GLN A 89 -0.15 -14.86 -20.80
C GLN A 89 0.75 -13.85 -20.09
N GLY A 90 1.99 -13.71 -20.57
CA GLY A 90 2.97 -12.79 -19.98
C GLY A 90 2.52 -11.34 -19.96
N LYS A 91 1.84 -10.90 -21.01
CA LYS A 91 1.33 -9.53 -21.09
C LYS A 91 0.30 -9.21 -19.99
N TYR A 92 -0.53 -10.19 -19.63
CA TYR A 92 -1.51 -9.99 -18.54
C TYR A 92 -0.85 -10.02 -17.18
N ARG A 93 0.16 -10.89 -16.98
CA ARG A 93 0.98 -10.85 -15.77
C ARG A 93 1.64 -9.50 -15.58
N GLN A 94 2.24 -8.96 -16.63
CA GLN A 94 2.89 -7.64 -16.60
C GLN A 94 1.88 -6.55 -16.27
N LEU A 95 0.73 -6.53 -16.95
CA LEU A 95 -0.31 -5.53 -16.75
C LEU A 95 -0.82 -5.49 -15.30
N LEU A 96 -1.16 -6.65 -14.75
CA LEU A 96 -1.68 -6.75 -13.39
C LEU A 96 -0.61 -6.38 -12.35
N THR A 97 0.64 -6.78 -12.59
CA THR A 97 1.76 -6.41 -11.73
C THR A 97 1.96 -4.90 -11.70
N LEU A 98 2.03 -4.27 -12.86
CA LEU A 98 2.24 -2.82 -12.96
C LEU A 98 1.09 -2.05 -12.32
N ARG A 99 -0.14 -2.48 -12.53
CA ARG A 99 -1.31 -1.77 -12.01
C ARG A 99 -1.50 -1.96 -10.51
N TYR A 100 -1.43 -3.20 -10.03
CA TYR A 100 -1.86 -3.53 -8.67
C TYR A 100 -0.72 -3.71 -7.67
N LEU A 101 0.43 -4.20 -8.10
CA LEU A 101 1.58 -4.36 -7.20
C LEU A 101 2.47 -3.11 -7.20
N VAL A 102 2.77 -2.58 -8.38
CA VAL A 102 3.58 -1.35 -8.51
C VAL A 102 2.74 -0.10 -8.28
N GLY A 103 1.49 -0.10 -8.73
CA GLY A 103 0.57 1.01 -8.55
C GLY A 103 0.66 2.08 -9.62
N MET A 104 1.02 1.71 -10.83
CA MET A 104 1.13 2.65 -11.95
C MET A 104 -0.23 3.13 -12.44
N SER A 105 -0.27 4.37 -12.92
CA SER A 105 -1.43 4.93 -13.60
C SER A 105 -1.67 4.22 -14.94
N TRP A 106 -2.90 4.27 -15.42
CA TRP A 106 -3.23 3.70 -16.73
C TRP A 106 -2.42 4.34 -17.86
N SER A 107 -2.18 5.65 -17.78
CA SER A 107 -1.37 6.36 -18.76
C SER A 107 0.07 5.84 -18.76
N SER A 108 0.67 5.67 -17.61
CA SER A 108 2.03 5.14 -17.48
C SER A 108 2.13 3.70 -17.97
N ILE A 109 1.13 2.87 -17.68
CA ILE A 109 1.09 1.49 -18.14
C ILE A 109 0.96 1.45 -19.68
N SER A 110 0.12 2.31 -20.24
CA SER A 110 -0.05 2.41 -21.70
C SER A 110 1.28 2.71 -22.37
N ASP A 111 2.03 3.67 -21.85
CA ASP A 111 3.36 4.03 -22.36
C ASP A 111 4.36 2.89 -22.19
N GLU A 112 4.42 2.31 -20.99
CA GLU A 112 5.37 1.24 -20.67
C GLU A 112 5.16 -0.01 -21.51
N MET A 113 3.91 -0.39 -21.74
CA MET A 113 3.57 -1.60 -22.48
C MET A 113 3.36 -1.35 -23.97
N GLY A 114 3.47 -0.11 -24.44
CA GLY A 114 3.34 0.23 -25.85
C GLY A 114 1.92 0.14 -26.40
N TYR A 115 0.90 0.37 -25.56
CA TYR A 115 -0.47 0.44 -26.03
C TYR A 115 -0.72 1.75 -26.79
N LYS A 116 -1.55 1.68 -27.81
CA LYS A 116 -1.86 2.82 -28.68
C LYS A 116 -2.63 3.92 -27.93
N ASP A 117 -3.56 3.51 -27.06
CA ASP A 117 -4.43 4.42 -26.33
C ASP A 117 -4.91 3.79 -25.02
N ARG A 118 -5.62 4.58 -24.19
CA ARG A 118 -6.17 4.10 -22.92
C ARG A 118 -7.25 3.03 -23.10
N ASN A 119 -8.04 3.11 -24.16
CA ASN A 119 -9.08 2.13 -24.44
C ASN A 119 -8.48 0.74 -24.67
N SER A 120 -7.34 0.68 -25.33
CA SER A 120 -6.61 -0.58 -25.56
C SER A 120 -6.13 -1.18 -24.24
N VAL A 121 -5.59 -0.36 -23.33
CA VAL A 121 -5.14 -0.84 -22.04
C VAL A 121 -6.33 -1.28 -21.15
N TYR A 122 -7.45 -0.59 -21.21
CA TYR A 122 -8.66 -0.98 -20.47
C TYR A 122 -9.21 -2.31 -20.94
N ARG A 123 -9.22 -2.56 -22.25
CA ARG A 123 -9.63 -3.87 -22.80
C ARG A 123 -8.69 -4.98 -22.35
N ALA A 124 -7.40 -4.75 -22.44
CA ALA A 124 -6.40 -5.71 -21.97
C ALA A 124 -6.56 -6.00 -20.49
N HIS A 125 -6.85 -4.99 -19.69
CA HIS A 125 -7.13 -5.13 -18.26
C HIS A 125 -8.35 -6.03 -18.01
N GLY A 126 -9.43 -5.83 -18.77
CA GLY A 126 -10.61 -6.68 -18.68
C GLY A 126 -10.29 -8.16 -18.97
N TYR A 127 -9.52 -8.42 -20.01
CA TYR A 127 -9.07 -9.79 -20.33
C TYR A 127 -8.14 -10.36 -19.28
N ALA A 128 -7.23 -9.53 -18.76
CA ALA A 128 -6.33 -9.97 -17.69
C ALA A 128 -7.10 -10.39 -16.43
N LEU A 129 -8.13 -9.63 -16.04
CA LEU A 129 -8.99 -9.98 -14.92
C LEU A 129 -9.78 -11.27 -15.17
N LEU A 130 -10.24 -11.50 -16.40
CA LEU A 130 -10.90 -12.76 -16.77
C LEU A 130 -9.94 -13.95 -16.65
N GLU A 131 -8.71 -13.81 -17.11
CA GLU A 131 -7.72 -14.87 -16.97
C GLU A 131 -7.36 -15.12 -15.50
N ALA A 132 -7.24 -14.07 -14.70
CA ALA A 132 -7.03 -14.22 -13.26
C ALA A 132 -8.20 -14.95 -12.58
N LYS A 133 -9.42 -14.64 -12.99
CA LYS A 133 -10.63 -15.34 -12.48
C LYS A 133 -10.60 -16.82 -12.80
N LYS A 134 -10.23 -17.18 -14.02
CA LYS A 134 -10.09 -18.59 -14.43
C LYS A 134 -9.07 -19.33 -13.57
N VAL A 135 -7.92 -18.70 -13.33
CA VAL A 135 -6.86 -19.27 -12.50
C VAL A 135 -7.30 -19.44 -11.05
N LYS A 136 -8.00 -18.44 -10.52
CA LYS A 136 -8.42 -18.44 -9.11
C LYS A 136 -9.52 -19.45 -8.82
N TYR A 137 -10.51 -19.53 -9.69
CA TYR A 137 -11.71 -20.35 -9.46
C TYR A 137 -11.78 -21.62 -10.32
N GLY A 138 -10.75 -21.85 -11.14
CA GLY A 138 -10.74 -22.93 -12.10
C GLY A 138 -11.51 -22.58 -13.38
N LYS A 139 -11.37 -23.44 -14.40
CA LYS A 139 -12.13 -23.29 -15.65
C LYS A 139 -13.59 -23.64 -15.40
N GLU A 140 -14.48 -22.72 -15.65
CA GLU A 140 -15.90 -23.03 -15.74
C GLU A 140 -16.12 -23.86 -16.99
N ASN A 141 -16.71 -25.01 -16.83
CA ASN A 141 -17.15 -25.83 -17.94
C ASN A 141 -18.42 -25.24 -18.55
#